data_46af495b887097258f3d30289d30a9f9
#
_entry.id   46af495b887097258f3d30289d30a9f9
#
_cell.length_a   1.000
_cell.length_b   1.000
_cell.length_c   1.000
_cell.angle_alpha   90.00
_cell.angle_beta   90.00
_cell.angle_gamma   90.00
#
_symmetry.space_group_name_H-M   'P 1'
#
loop_
_entity.id
_entity.type
_entity.pdbx_description
1 polymer ?
#
loop_
_entity_poly.entity_id
_entity_poly.type
_entity_poly.pdbx_seq_one_letter_code
_entity_poly.pdbx_strand_id
1 'polypeptide(L)'
;MAGLPETVGTNAERVYDDLRAAIVSGEFPPGERLRTEALAERFGTSRTPVREALVLLEGDGLVEIEPRRGAVVRSFDPADLVDLYEVRAVLEARAASLAATRITEEQLLALEAVCDHADRLAGKTPQTVDKLLAANEEFHRIVIDAAGSPRLSGALRTVAGIPRPFKTVFWKDAAERARSLSAHREIVASLRAGSAERAESAMRLHVLTARDYLVEVMRERI
;
A
#
# COMPACT_ATOMS: atom_id res chain seq x y z
N MET A 1 5.43 -15.42 -36.05
CA MET A 1 4.87 -15.09 -34.74
C MET A 1 5.45 -13.72 -34.35
N ALA A 2 4.65 -12.67 -34.56
CA ALA A 2 5.05 -11.31 -34.21
C ALA A 2 4.80 -11.13 -32.71
N GLY A 3 5.86 -10.84 -31.93
CA GLY A 3 5.76 -10.46 -30.51
C GLY A 3 4.92 -9.21 -30.38
N LEU A 4 3.96 -9.23 -29.44
CA LEU A 4 3.23 -8.04 -29.01
C LEU A 4 4.27 -7.03 -28.49
N PRO A 5 4.18 -5.73 -28.84
CA PRO A 5 5.06 -4.73 -28.25
C PRO A 5 4.80 -4.67 -26.75
N GLU A 6 5.85 -4.80 -25.94
CA GLU A 6 5.84 -4.40 -24.53
C GLU A 6 5.31 -2.96 -24.49
N THR A 7 4.25 -2.73 -23.74
CA THR A 7 3.76 -1.38 -23.45
C THR A 7 4.82 -0.67 -22.61
N VAL A 8 5.75 0.01 -23.27
CA VAL A 8 6.67 0.95 -22.62
C VAL A 8 5.78 2.06 -22.06
N GLY A 9 5.63 2.12 -20.73
CA GLY A 9 4.89 3.16 -20.06
C GLY A 9 5.38 4.54 -20.51
N THR A 10 4.49 5.51 -20.49
CA THR A 10 4.83 6.89 -20.86
C THR A 10 5.97 7.41 -19.96
N ASN A 11 6.76 8.39 -20.41
CA ASN A 11 7.78 9.01 -19.56
C ASN A 11 7.16 9.58 -18.26
N ALA A 12 5.91 10.00 -18.28
CA ALA A 12 5.19 10.48 -17.11
C ALA A 12 4.88 9.35 -16.10
N GLU A 13 4.44 8.17 -16.57
CA GLU A 13 4.20 7.00 -15.72
C GLU A 13 5.50 6.52 -15.06
N ARG A 14 6.59 6.43 -15.81
CA ARG A 14 7.89 6.07 -15.24
C ARG A 14 8.35 7.06 -14.18
N VAL A 15 8.26 8.37 -14.44
CA VAL A 15 8.61 9.41 -13.46
C VAL A 15 7.71 9.37 -12.23
N TYR A 16 6.40 9.10 -12.41
CA TYR A 16 5.46 8.93 -11.32
C TYR A 16 5.86 7.75 -10.43
N ASP A 17 6.14 6.58 -11.01
CA ASP A 17 6.52 5.38 -10.25
C ASP A 17 7.83 5.60 -9.48
N ASP A 18 8.85 6.18 -10.12
CA ASP A 18 10.14 6.48 -9.51
C ASP A 18 10.01 7.50 -8.36
N LEU A 19 9.28 8.59 -8.57
CA LEU A 19 9.00 9.60 -7.55
C LEU A 19 8.18 9.04 -6.39
N ARG A 20 7.14 8.27 -6.69
CA ARG A 20 6.32 7.61 -5.69
C ARG A 20 7.17 6.69 -4.82
N ALA A 21 8.03 5.87 -5.43
CA ALA A 21 8.95 4.99 -4.71
C ALA A 21 9.90 5.79 -3.80
N ALA A 22 10.48 6.89 -4.28
CA ALA A 22 11.38 7.74 -3.52
C ALA A 22 10.68 8.45 -2.34
N ILE A 23 9.46 8.95 -2.51
CA ILE A 23 8.66 9.54 -1.42
C ILE A 23 8.30 8.46 -0.38
N VAL A 24 7.78 7.32 -0.84
CA VAL A 24 7.36 6.23 0.04
C VAL A 24 8.53 5.59 0.78
N SER A 25 9.75 5.57 0.19
CA SER A 25 10.96 5.11 0.87
C SER A 25 11.52 6.11 1.88
N GLY A 26 11.06 7.36 1.87
CA GLY A 26 11.57 8.43 2.70
C GLY A 26 12.83 9.11 2.13
N GLU A 27 13.21 8.83 0.90
CA GLU A 27 14.31 9.53 0.20
C GLU A 27 13.97 11.01 -0.01
N PHE A 28 12.69 11.32 -0.28
CA PHE A 28 12.11 12.64 -0.15
C PHE A 28 11.27 12.70 1.13
N PRO A 29 11.79 13.26 2.24
CA PRO A 29 11.07 13.32 3.50
C PRO A 29 9.87 14.28 3.44
N PRO A 30 8.90 14.14 4.36
CA PRO A 30 7.80 15.07 4.51
C PRO A 30 8.29 16.52 4.64
N GLY A 31 7.64 17.43 3.94
CA GLY A 31 7.99 18.85 3.87
C GLY A 31 9.08 19.18 2.84
N GLU A 32 9.70 18.19 2.21
CA GLU A 32 10.69 18.44 1.18
C GLU A 32 10.06 19.02 -0.09
N ARG A 33 10.75 20.00 -0.64
CA ARG A 33 10.34 20.70 -1.87
C ARG A 33 10.85 20.01 -3.11
N LEU A 34 9.94 19.51 -3.92
CA LEU A 34 10.19 18.86 -5.20
C LEU A 34 10.17 19.90 -6.33
N ARG A 35 11.34 20.33 -6.76
CA ARG A 35 11.47 21.30 -7.87
C ARG A 35 11.44 20.57 -9.21
N THR A 36 10.55 20.98 -10.10
CA THR A 36 10.37 20.35 -11.42
C THR A 36 11.66 20.30 -12.25
N GLU A 37 12.51 21.36 -12.16
CA GLU A 37 13.77 21.42 -12.88
C GLU A 37 14.76 20.35 -12.38
N ALA A 38 14.95 20.27 -11.07
CA ALA A 38 15.86 19.31 -10.45
C ALA A 38 15.42 17.86 -10.70
N LEU A 39 14.11 17.61 -10.64
CA LEU A 39 13.55 16.30 -10.96
C LEU A 39 13.72 15.93 -12.44
N ALA A 40 13.52 16.88 -13.36
CA ALA A 40 13.73 16.65 -14.78
C ALA A 40 15.20 16.28 -15.09
N GLU A 41 16.16 16.96 -14.45
CA GLU A 41 17.58 16.62 -14.54
C GLU A 41 17.86 15.22 -13.95
N ARG A 42 17.36 14.93 -12.75
CA ARG A 42 17.55 13.66 -12.05
C ARG A 42 17.04 12.46 -12.86
N PHE A 43 15.85 12.59 -13.47
CA PHE A 43 15.23 11.50 -14.24
C PHE A 43 15.58 11.51 -15.73
N GLY A 44 16.44 12.42 -16.17
CA GLY A 44 16.89 12.50 -17.56
C GLY A 44 15.74 12.77 -18.54
N THR A 45 14.80 13.64 -18.18
CA THR A 45 13.59 13.92 -18.96
C THR A 45 13.29 15.43 -19.06
N SER A 46 12.24 15.81 -19.78
CA SER A 46 11.76 17.19 -19.81
C SER A 46 10.86 17.52 -18.60
N ARG A 47 10.54 18.82 -18.42
CA ARG A 47 9.67 19.26 -17.32
C ARG A 47 8.21 18.80 -17.45
N THR A 48 7.74 18.50 -18.66
CA THR A 48 6.34 18.13 -18.91
C THR A 48 5.98 16.82 -18.22
N PRO A 49 6.66 15.67 -18.45
CA PRO A 49 6.35 14.42 -17.76
C PRO A 49 6.52 14.50 -16.23
N VAL A 50 7.44 15.34 -15.74
CA VAL A 50 7.57 15.57 -14.29
C VAL A 50 6.35 16.28 -13.72
N ARG A 51 5.81 17.29 -14.42
CA ARG A 51 4.58 17.98 -13.99
C ARG A 51 3.38 17.04 -13.99
N GLU A 52 3.25 16.22 -15.04
CA GLU A 52 2.19 15.21 -15.12
C GLU A 52 2.29 14.21 -13.97
N ALA A 53 3.48 13.70 -13.68
CA ALA A 53 3.74 12.83 -12.54
C ALA A 53 3.40 13.49 -11.19
N LEU A 54 3.75 14.75 -10.98
CA LEU A 54 3.41 15.50 -9.77
C LEU A 54 1.89 15.67 -9.60
N VAL A 55 1.14 15.90 -10.70
CA VAL A 55 -0.33 15.96 -10.65
C VAL A 55 -0.93 14.62 -10.23
N LEU A 56 -0.39 13.51 -10.73
CA LEU A 56 -0.83 12.17 -10.30
C LEU A 56 -0.53 11.93 -8.82
N LEU A 57 0.68 12.32 -8.36
CA LEU A 57 1.06 12.20 -6.94
C LEU A 57 0.24 13.09 -6.01
N GLU A 58 -0.19 14.27 -6.48
CA GLU A 58 -1.13 15.12 -5.74
C GLU A 58 -2.51 14.45 -5.64
N GLY A 59 -2.99 13.83 -6.73
CA GLY A 59 -4.20 13.02 -6.73
C GLY A 59 -4.15 11.84 -5.75
N ASP A 60 -2.95 11.28 -5.52
CA ASP A 60 -2.68 10.24 -4.52
C ASP A 60 -2.45 10.79 -3.10
N GLY A 61 -2.47 12.12 -2.92
CA GLY A 61 -2.25 12.76 -1.63
C GLY A 61 -0.82 12.69 -1.10
N LEU A 62 0.16 12.36 -1.95
CA LEU A 62 1.58 12.24 -1.55
C LEU A 62 2.32 13.57 -1.59
N VAL A 63 1.88 14.49 -2.43
CA VAL A 63 2.44 15.84 -2.54
C VAL A 63 1.33 16.89 -2.59
N GLU A 64 1.69 18.14 -2.37
CA GLU A 64 0.87 19.33 -2.60
C GLU A 64 1.56 20.20 -3.63
N ILE A 65 0.87 20.53 -4.74
CA ILE A 65 1.44 21.37 -5.79
C ILE A 65 1.34 22.82 -5.40
N GLU A 66 2.51 23.49 -5.32
CA GLU A 66 2.58 24.93 -5.14
C GLU A 66 2.70 25.63 -6.50
N PRO A 67 1.78 26.55 -6.85
CA PRO A 67 1.83 27.26 -8.12
C PRO A 67 3.18 27.96 -8.33
N ARG A 68 3.85 27.68 -9.44
CA ARG A 68 5.15 28.23 -9.86
C ARG A 68 6.35 27.80 -8.99
N ARG A 69 6.17 26.91 -8.00
CA ARG A 69 7.22 26.51 -7.05
C ARG A 69 7.52 25.01 -7.04
N GLY A 70 6.79 24.21 -7.83
CA GLY A 70 6.89 22.76 -7.85
C GLY A 70 5.87 22.11 -6.92
N ALA A 71 6.29 21.11 -6.16
CA ALA A 71 5.44 20.46 -5.17
C ALA A 71 6.19 20.32 -3.84
N VAL A 72 5.44 20.04 -2.77
CA VAL A 72 5.97 19.72 -1.43
C VAL A 72 5.47 18.34 -1.04
N VAL A 73 6.34 17.49 -0.52
CA VAL A 73 5.95 16.18 0.03
C VAL A 73 5.06 16.41 1.25
N ARG A 74 3.85 15.82 1.24
CA ARG A 74 2.91 15.99 2.36
C ARG A 74 3.47 15.36 3.63
N SER A 75 3.27 16.06 4.74
CA SER A 75 3.41 15.48 6.07
C SER A 75 2.12 14.74 6.39
N PHE A 76 2.26 13.55 6.96
CA PHE A 76 1.13 12.82 7.53
C PHE A 76 1.11 13.10 9.03
N ASP A 77 0.03 13.65 9.52
CA ASP A 77 -0.23 13.74 10.95
C ASP A 77 -1.01 12.50 11.45
N PRO A 78 -1.15 12.30 12.77
CA PRO A 78 -1.93 11.20 13.31
C PRO A 78 -3.40 11.19 12.86
N ALA A 79 -4.01 12.35 12.60
CA ALA A 79 -5.39 12.44 12.14
C ALA A 79 -5.53 12.00 10.69
N ASP A 80 -4.60 12.39 9.80
CA ASP A 80 -4.54 11.91 8.42
C ASP A 80 -4.42 10.39 8.36
N LEU A 81 -3.61 9.80 9.25
CA LEU A 81 -3.43 8.36 9.32
C LEU A 81 -4.71 7.65 9.77
N VAL A 82 -5.41 8.21 10.78
CA VAL A 82 -6.71 7.69 11.23
C VAL A 82 -7.70 7.68 10.08
N ASP A 83 -7.90 8.81 9.42
CA ASP A 83 -8.86 8.96 8.34
C ASP A 83 -8.57 7.99 7.18
N LEU A 84 -7.32 7.92 6.76
CA LEU A 84 -6.85 7.00 5.72
C LEU A 84 -7.18 5.53 6.05
N TYR A 85 -6.87 5.09 7.28
CA TYR A 85 -7.11 3.72 7.69
C TYR A 85 -8.58 3.40 7.89
N GLU A 86 -9.41 4.37 8.30
CA GLU A 86 -10.86 4.19 8.39
C GLU A 86 -11.49 3.95 7.01
N VAL A 87 -11.10 4.73 6.02
CA VAL A 87 -11.54 4.50 4.63
C VAL A 87 -11.04 3.15 4.11
N ARG A 88 -9.76 2.81 4.33
CA ARG A 88 -9.21 1.50 3.97
C ARG A 88 -9.97 0.36 4.62
N ALA A 89 -10.25 0.45 5.93
CA ALA A 89 -10.96 -0.59 6.66
C ALA A 89 -12.34 -0.88 6.06
N VAL A 90 -13.06 0.15 5.60
CA VAL A 90 -14.36 -0.02 4.93
C VAL A 90 -14.20 -0.68 3.57
N LEU A 91 -13.26 -0.21 2.76
CA LEU A 91 -13.09 -0.69 1.39
C LEU A 91 -12.47 -2.10 1.36
N GLU A 92 -11.47 -2.38 2.17
CA GLU A 92 -10.81 -3.69 2.21
C GLU A 92 -11.71 -4.75 2.87
N ALA A 93 -12.48 -4.41 3.91
CA ALA A 93 -13.49 -5.30 4.47
C ALA A 93 -14.54 -5.68 3.41
N ARG A 94 -15.02 -4.69 2.62
CA ARG A 94 -15.93 -4.98 1.52
C ARG A 94 -15.28 -5.85 0.44
N ALA A 95 -14.00 -5.65 0.14
CA ALA A 95 -13.26 -6.51 -0.79
C ALA A 95 -13.21 -7.96 -0.27
N ALA A 96 -12.88 -8.18 1.00
CA ALA A 96 -12.85 -9.51 1.61
C ALA A 96 -14.22 -10.18 1.61
N SER A 97 -15.29 -9.43 1.90
CA SER A 97 -16.68 -9.90 1.83
C SER A 97 -17.04 -10.40 0.43
N LEU A 98 -16.70 -9.66 -0.62
CA LEU A 98 -16.93 -10.06 -2.01
C LEU A 98 -16.04 -11.23 -2.42
N ALA A 99 -14.76 -11.21 -2.01
CA ALA A 99 -13.81 -12.27 -2.29
C ALA A 99 -14.28 -13.63 -1.73
N ALA A 100 -14.87 -13.66 -0.54
CA ALA A 100 -15.34 -14.91 0.09
C ALA A 100 -16.28 -15.73 -0.80
N THR A 101 -17.02 -15.09 -1.70
CA THR A 101 -17.95 -15.75 -2.63
C THR A 101 -17.44 -15.90 -4.05
N ARG A 102 -16.25 -15.37 -4.36
CA ARG A 102 -15.74 -15.28 -5.74
C ARG A 102 -14.34 -15.83 -5.92
N ILE A 103 -13.60 -16.00 -4.82
CA ILE A 103 -12.21 -16.43 -4.85
C ILE A 103 -12.09 -17.83 -5.46
N THR A 104 -11.11 -18.02 -6.33
CA THR A 104 -10.81 -19.32 -6.91
C THR A 104 -9.90 -20.14 -6.00
N GLU A 105 -9.89 -21.47 -6.18
CA GLU A 105 -8.97 -22.35 -5.44
C GLU A 105 -7.50 -21.97 -5.70
N GLU A 106 -7.15 -21.56 -6.92
CA GLU A 106 -5.81 -21.08 -7.26
C GLU A 106 -5.42 -19.84 -6.42
N GLN A 107 -6.33 -18.86 -6.29
CA GLN A 107 -6.11 -17.67 -5.48
C GLN A 107 -6.03 -18.00 -3.98
N LEU A 108 -6.81 -18.96 -3.49
CA LEU A 108 -6.71 -19.43 -2.10
C LEU A 108 -5.36 -20.07 -1.82
N LEU A 109 -4.88 -20.94 -2.70
CA LEU A 109 -3.56 -21.56 -2.58
C LEU A 109 -2.44 -20.50 -2.65
N ALA A 110 -2.59 -19.47 -3.49
CA ALA A 110 -1.65 -18.36 -3.54
C ALA A 110 -1.63 -17.56 -2.21
N LEU A 111 -2.79 -17.28 -1.59
CA LEU A 111 -2.86 -16.64 -0.28
C LEU A 111 -2.18 -17.48 0.81
N GLU A 112 -2.42 -18.79 0.85
CA GLU A 112 -1.77 -19.70 1.78
C GLU A 112 -0.26 -19.70 1.61
N ALA A 113 0.22 -19.76 0.38
CA ALA A 113 1.65 -19.70 0.07
C ALA A 113 2.30 -18.38 0.52
N VAL A 114 1.61 -17.24 0.35
CA VAL A 114 2.05 -15.92 0.85
C VAL A 114 2.12 -15.93 2.38
N CYS A 115 1.11 -16.45 3.08
CA CYS A 115 1.13 -16.58 4.54
C CYS A 115 2.29 -17.48 5.01
N ASP A 116 2.48 -18.65 4.40
CA ASP A 116 3.59 -19.55 4.73
C ASP A 116 4.95 -18.91 4.51
N HIS A 117 5.08 -18.11 3.44
CA HIS A 117 6.30 -17.35 3.17
C HIS A 117 6.57 -16.31 4.26
N ALA A 118 5.57 -15.53 4.62
CA ALA A 118 5.66 -14.51 5.66
C ALA A 118 5.99 -15.12 7.04
N ASP A 119 5.38 -16.23 7.42
CA ASP A 119 5.68 -16.97 8.67
C ASP A 119 7.14 -17.41 8.73
N ARG A 120 7.70 -17.94 7.63
CA ARG A 120 9.13 -18.31 7.54
C ARG A 120 10.08 -17.12 7.68
N LEU A 121 9.64 -15.92 7.32
CA LEU A 121 10.43 -14.69 7.43
C LEU A 121 10.34 -14.05 8.82
N ALA A 122 9.25 -14.24 9.54
CA ALA A 122 8.93 -13.52 10.77
C ALA A 122 9.99 -13.64 11.86
N GLY A 123 10.70 -14.78 11.95
CA GLY A 123 11.77 -15.01 12.93
C GLY A 123 13.13 -14.46 12.53
N LYS A 124 13.30 -13.86 11.35
CA LYS A 124 14.61 -13.48 10.77
C LYS A 124 14.82 -11.97 10.65
N THR A 125 14.05 -11.15 11.37
CA THR A 125 14.21 -9.69 11.41
C THR A 125 15.55 -9.26 12.03
N PRO A 126 16.14 -8.11 11.65
CA PRO A 126 15.54 -7.02 10.81
C PRO A 126 15.71 -7.19 9.29
N GLN A 127 16.51 -8.15 8.80
CA GLN A 127 16.88 -8.25 7.38
C GLN A 127 15.71 -8.64 6.45
N THR A 128 14.58 -9.03 7.03
CA THR A 128 13.43 -9.54 6.28
C THR A 128 12.24 -8.56 6.23
N VAL A 129 12.34 -7.38 6.83
CA VAL A 129 11.25 -6.41 6.91
C VAL A 129 10.71 -6.06 5.52
N ASP A 130 11.58 -5.81 4.54
CA ASP A 130 11.15 -5.49 3.18
C ASP A 130 10.43 -6.65 2.49
N LYS A 131 10.86 -7.88 2.76
CA LYS A 131 10.19 -9.08 2.24
C LYS A 131 8.84 -9.32 2.92
N LEU A 132 8.73 -9.02 4.20
CA LEU A 132 7.46 -9.07 4.93
C LEU A 132 6.48 -8.01 4.43
N LEU A 133 6.95 -6.79 4.15
CA LEU A 133 6.16 -5.74 3.53
C LEU A 133 5.62 -6.18 2.16
N ALA A 134 6.49 -6.73 1.32
CA ALA A 134 6.09 -7.22 0.00
C ALA A 134 5.06 -8.37 0.10
N ALA A 135 5.25 -9.30 1.03
CA ALA A 135 4.29 -10.38 1.27
C ALA A 135 2.93 -9.85 1.76
N ASN A 136 2.93 -8.84 2.64
CA ASN A 136 1.71 -8.19 3.10
C ASN A 136 0.98 -7.47 1.94
N GLU A 137 1.69 -6.74 1.11
CA GLU A 137 1.11 -6.05 -0.06
C GLU A 137 0.52 -7.06 -1.05
N GLU A 138 1.21 -8.18 -1.28
CA GLU A 138 0.73 -9.25 -2.14
C GLU A 138 -0.53 -9.92 -1.56
N PHE A 139 -0.59 -10.16 -0.24
CA PHE A 139 -1.76 -10.70 0.44
C PHE A 139 -3.00 -9.84 0.18
N HIS A 140 -2.91 -8.54 0.47
CA HIS A 140 -4.01 -7.61 0.25
C HIS A 140 -4.40 -7.53 -1.23
N ARG A 141 -3.42 -7.50 -2.13
CA ARG A 141 -3.65 -7.47 -3.58
C ARG A 141 -4.48 -8.67 -4.04
N ILE A 142 -4.13 -9.89 -3.65
CA ILE A 142 -4.87 -11.10 -4.03
C ILE A 142 -6.33 -11.03 -3.53
N VAL A 143 -6.57 -10.60 -2.30
CA VAL A 143 -7.93 -10.44 -1.75
C VAL A 143 -8.72 -9.40 -2.55
N ILE A 144 -8.12 -8.25 -2.86
CA ILE A 144 -8.75 -7.18 -3.63
C ILE A 144 -9.07 -7.64 -5.06
N ASP A 145 -8.17 -8.36 -5.70
CA ASP A 145 -8.36 -8.90 -7.06
C ASP A 145 -9.47 -9.96 -7.07
N ALA A 146 -9.51 -10.85 -6.05
CA ALA A 146 -10.54 -11.86 -5.89
C ALA A 146 -11.94 -11.27 -5.67
N ALA A 147 -12.04 -10.04 -5.14
CA ALA A 147 -13.31 -9.32 -5.04
C ALA A 147 -13.97 -9.08 -6.41
N GLY A 148 -13.20 -9.09 -7.51
CA GLY A 148 -13.71 -8.92 -8.87
C GLY A 148 -14.46 -7.60 -9.08
N SER A 149 -14.05 -6.52 -8.42
CA SER A 149 -14.68 -5.19 -8.49
C SER A 149 -13.67 -4.13 -8.95
N PRO A 150 -13.61 -3.80 -10.25
CA PRO A 150 -12.66 -2.80 -10.76
C PRO A 150 -12.80 -1.40 -10.11
N ARG A 151 -14.03 -1.01 -9.73
CA ARG A 151 -14.28 0.27 -9.06
C ARG A 151 -13.72 0.28 -7.65
N LEU A 152 -13.89 -0.82 -6.89
CA LEU A 152 -13.35 -0.96 -5.55
C LEU A 152 -11.81 -0.99 -5.57
N SER A 153 -11.22 -1.77 -6.49
CA SER A 153 -9.77 -1.79 -6.69
C SER A 153 -9.22 -0.42 -7.10
N GLY A 154 -9.96 0.34 -7.93
CA GLY A 154 -9.60 1.71 -8.29
C GLY A 154 -9.59 2.65 -7.08
N ALA A 155 -10.64 2.63 -6.26
CA ALA A 155 -10.71 3.43 -5.03
C ALA A 155 -9.60 3.07 -4.04
N LEU A 156 -9.32 1.77 -3.85
CA LEU A 156 -8.24 1.33 -2.95
C LEU A 156 -6.85 1.78 -3.42
N ARG A 157 -6.59 1.87 -4.72
CA ARG A 157 -5.32 2.41 -5.21
C ARG A 157 -5.08 3.86 -4.80
N THR A 158 -6.12 4.70 -4.74
CA THR A 158 -6.00 6.11 -4.32
C THR A 158 -5.76 6.26 -2.82
N VAL A 159 -6.28 5.34 -2.00
CA VAL A 159 -6.10 5.35 -0.54
C VAL A 159 -4.91 4.52 -0.05
N ALA A 160 -4.17 3.82 -0.92
CA ALA A 160 -3.07 2.93 -0.51
C ALA A 160 -1.74 3.64 -0.19
N GLY A 161 -1.69 4.96 -0.25
CA GLY A 161 -0.50 5.80 -0.17
C GLY A 161 0.13 5.95 1.22
N ILE A 162 0.19 4.88 2.05
CA ILE A 162 0.87 4.95 3.35
C ILE A 162 2.38 4.98 3.12
N PRO A 163 3.10 6.03 3.58
CA PRO A 163 4.54 6.11 3.42
C PRO A 163 5.26 4.93 4.09
N ARG A 164 6.28 4.41 3.40
CA ARG A 164 7.04 3.22 3.82
C ARG A 164 7.62 3.30 5.22
N PRO A 165 8.10 4.45 5.74
CA PRO A 165 8.59 4.54 7.11
C PRO A 165 7.59 4.05 8.15
N PHE A 166 6.30 4.38 8.00
CA PHE A 166 5.25 3.91 8.92
C PHE A 166 5.05 2.38 8.81
N LYS A 167 4.94 1.87 7.58
CA LYS A 167 4.84 0.42 7.36
C LYS A 167 6.05 -0.32 7.96
N THR A 168 7.26 0.22 7.80
CA THR A 168 8.51 -0.37 8.30
C THR A 168 8.53 -0.47 9.84
N VAL A 169 8.03 0.54 10.55
CA VAL A 169 7.95 0.54 12.01
C VAL A 169 7.05 -0.59 12.50
N PHE A 170 5.87 -0.73 11.91
CA PHE A 170 4.93 -1.81 12.22
C PHE A 170 5.58 -3.21 12.07
N TRP A 171 6.26 -3.45 10.94
CA TRP A 171 6.87 -4.76 10.67
C TRP A 171 8.16 -5.04 11.45
N LYS A 172 8.77 -4.03 12.07
CA LYS A 172 9.90 -4.21 13.00
C LYS A 172 9.43 -4.71 14.36
N ASP A 173 8.23 -4.34 14.81
CA ASP A 173 7.66 -4.82 16.06
C ASP A 173 7.28 -6.30 15.97
N ALA A 174 7.76 -7.12 16.90
CA ALA A 174 7.56 -8.56 16.86
C ALA A 174 6.12 -8.97 17.23
N ALA A 175 5.49 -8.24 18.16
CA ALA A 175 4.14 -8.54 18.59
C ALA A 175 3.11 -8.15 17.51
N GLU A 176 3.27 -6.96 16.92
CA GLU A 176 2.41 -6.49 15.84
C GLU A 176 2.54 -7.35 14.58
N ARG A 177 3.76 -7.76 14.25
CA ARG A 177 4.01 -8.71 13.16
C ARG A 177 3.29 -10.02 13.38
N ALA A 178 3.42 -10.63 14.58
CA ALA A 178 2.76 -11.89 14.90
C ALA A 178 1.22 -11.76 14.86
N ARG A 179 0.69 -10.63 15.36
CA ARG A 179 -0.75 -10.32 15.33
C ARG A 179 -1.26 -10.21 13.89
N SER A 180 -0.52 -9.49 13.04
CA SER A 180 -0.88 -9.32 11.62
C SER A 180 -0.87 -10.65 10.87
N LEU A 181 0.14 -11.50 11.05
CA LEU A 181 0.23 -12.81 10.41
C LEU A 181 -0.89 -13.74 10.86
N SER A 182 -1.24 -13.72 12.16
CA SER A 182 -2.41 -14.47 12.67
C SER A 182 -3.72 -14.00 12.04
N ALA A 183 -3.91 -12.68 11.91
CA ALA A 183 -5.08 -12.11 11.26
C ALA A 183 -5.19 -12.51 9.78
N HIS A 184 -4.08 -12.54 9.05
CA HIS A 184 -4.06 -13.04 7.67
C HIS A 184 -4.56 -14.49 7.58
N ARG A 185 -4.13 -15.37 8.49
CA ARG A 185 -4.61 -16.76 8.55
C ARG A 185 -6.11 -16.84 8.81
N GLU A 186 -6.66 -16.00 9.68
CA GLU A 186 -8.09 -15.95 9.95
C GLU A 186 -8.89 -15.47 8.74
N ILE A 187 -8.37 -14.47 8.02
CA ILE A 187 -9.00 -13.99 6.78
C ILE A 187 -9.01 -15.13 5.74
N VAL A 188 -7.90 -15.84 5.53
CA VAL A 188 -7.83 -16.99 4.60
C VAL A 188 -8.83 -18.07 4.99
N ALA A 189 -8.91 -18.43 6.27
CA ALA A 189 -9.88 -19.42 6.76
C ALA A 189 -11.34 -18.99 6.50
N SER A 190 -11.62 -17.69 6.64
CA SER A 190 -12.96 -17.14 6.38
C SER A 190 -13.30 -17.14 4.88
N LEU A 191 -12.31 -16.83 4.01
CA LEU A 191 -12.45 -16.91 2.56
C LEU A 191 -12.65 -18.35 2.09
N ARG A 192 -11.89 -19.31 2.60
CA ARG A 192 -12.03 -20.74 2.30
C ARG A 192 -13.38 -21.29 2.72
N ALA A 193 -13.93 -20.81 3.84
CA ALA A 193 -15.27 -21.17 4.31
C ALA A 193 -16.41 -20.51 3.51
N GLY A 194 -16.09 -19.60 2.58
CA GLY A 194 -17.09 -18.82 1.83
C GLY A 194 -17.89 -17.86 2.72
N SER A 195 -17.40 -17.54 3.93
CA SER A 195 -18.11 -16.73 4.92
C SER A 195 -17.85 -15.25 4.71
N ALA A 196 -18.72 -14.58 3.94
CA ALA A 196 -18.60 -13.17 3.62
C ALA A 196 -18.55 -12.27 4.86
N GLU A 197 -19.40 -12.51 5.85
CA GLU A 197 -19.50 -11.73 7.08
C GLU A 197 -18.22 -11.89 7.94
N ARG A 198 -17.70 -13.10 8.07
CA ARG A 198 -16.46 -13.35 8.83
C ARG A 198 -15.24 -12.73 8.12
N ALA A 199 -15.15 -12.88 6.80
CA ALA A 199 -14.06 -12.29 6.02
C ALA A 199 -14.06 -10.75 6.12
N GLU A 200 -15.23 -10.13 6.04
CA GLU A 200 -15.44 -8.69 6.22
C GLU A 200 -14.97 -8.23 7.61
N SER A 201 -15.44 -8.89 8.65
CA SER A 201 -15.12 -8.54 10.04
C SER A 201 -13.64 -8.73 10.35
N ALA A 202 -13.05 -9.84 9.90
CA ALA A 202 -11.64 -10.14 10.11
C ALA A 202 -10.72 -9.12 9.41
N MET A 203 -11.02 -8.79 8.15
CA MET A 203 -10.26 -7.79 7.39
C MET A 203 -10.38 -6.39 8.02
N ARG A 204 -11.60 -6.00 8.40
CA ARG A 204 -11.83 -4.72 9.08
C ARG A 204 -11.00 -4.60 10.35
N LEU A 205 -11.05 -5.60 11.21
CA LEU A 205 -10.30 -5.63 12.47
C LEU A 205 -8.79 -5.58 12.21
N HIS A 206 -8.29 -6.36 11.25
CA HIS A 206 -6.89 -6.37 10.86
C HIS A 206 -6.37 -4.98 10.46
N VAL A 207 -7.11 -4.28 9.61
CA VAL A 207 -6.72 -2.92 9.15
C VAL A 207 -6.77 -1.91 10.29
N LEU A 208 -7.82 -1.94 11.14
CA LEU A 208 -7.95 -1.02 12.27
C LEU A 208 -6.91 -1.26 13.37
N THR A 209 -6.53 -2.51 13.62
CA THR A 209 -5.44 -2.84 14.57
C THR A 209 -4.11 -2.23 14.12
N ALA A 210 -3.80 -2.29 12.83
CA ALA A 210 -2.60 -1.64 12.30
C ALA A 210 -2.64 -0.11 12.44
N ARG A 211 -3.81 0.52 12.25
CA ARG A 211 -4.04 1.95 12.50
C ARG A 211 -3.69 2.30 13.93
N ASP A 212 -4.29 1.61 14.89
CA ASP A 212 -4.18 1.95 16.30
C ASP A 212 -2.72 1.93 16.76
N TYR A 213 -1.96 0.91 16.39
CA TYR A 213 -0.53 0.84 16.66
C TYR A 213 0.26 1.99 16.01
N LEU A 214 0.01 2.29 14.73
CA LEU A 214 0.77 3.33 14.04
C LEU A 214 0.47 4.73 14.58
N VAL A 215 -0.77 4.99 14.96
CA VAL A 215 -1.16 6.26 15.61
C VAL A 215 -0.48 6.42 16.97
N GLU A 216 -0.39 5.35 17.76
CA GLU A 216 0.33 5.36 19.04
C GLU A 216 1.82 5.68 18.86
N VAL A 217 2.49 4.97 17.93
CA VAL A 217 3.90 5.22 17.61
C VAL A 217 4.15 6.64 17.10
N MET A 218 3.22 7.22 16.33
CA MET A 218 3.37 8.61 15.88
C MET A 218 3.26 9.61 17.04
N ARG A 219 2.33 9.38 17.98
CA ARG A 219 2.15 10.24 19.16
C ARG A 219 3.34 10.23 20.10
N GLU A 220 4.03 9.11 20.21
CA GLU A 220 5.22 8.97 21.07
C GLU A 220 6.47 9.66 20.49
N ARG A 221 6.46 9.99 19.19
CA ARG A 221 7.60 10.60 18.48
C ARG A 221 7.48 12.12 18.31
N ILE A 222 6.35 12.70 18.70
CA ILE A 222 6.10 14.14 18.75
C ILE A 222 6.33 14.65 20.17
#